data_e9ed78a1d8a231d07c160039269ddf08
#
_entry.id   e9ed78a1d8a231d07c160039269ddf08
#
_cell.length_a   1.000
_cell.length_b   1.000
_cell.length_c   1.000
_cell.angle_alpha   90.00
_cell.angle_beta   90.00
_cell.angle_gamma   90.00
#
_symmetry.space_group_name_H-M   'P 1'
#
loop_
_entity.id
_entity.type
_entity.pdbx_description
1 polymer ?
#
loop_
_entity_poly.entity_id
_entity_poly.type
_entity_poly.pdbx_seq_one_letter_code
_entity_poly.pdbx_strand_id
1 'polypeptide(L)'
;ESLFDSGRYDEAVTEYEATAYNYPSHAKSAEAAYAAILAYREHEKTLAGTDKTAWHQAYLDSGLRFADTYPDHAESGAVLTTIADDLFKQNEFDLAIRVGEAVVGKQPPVAAENARTAWTVIAHSHFDLENFVEAESAYYSLRGFTPAYDATANTEIKDRIASSIYKQGEMAREMGMLEEAVTHFTRLGQVV
;
A
#
# COMPACT_ATOMS: atom_id res chain seq x y z
N GLU A 1 -23.63 -13.22 9.65
CA GLU A 1 -23.93 -13.77 8.30
C GLU A 1 -25.28 -13.24 7.79
N SER A 2 -26.38 -13.40 8.50
CA SER A 2 -27.71 -13.01 8.01
C SER A 2 -27.86 -11.53 7.62
N LEU A 3 -27.20 -10.59 8.30
CA LEU A 3 -27.20 -9.16 7.95
C LEU A 3 -26.47 -8.91 6.63
N PHE A 4 -25.28 -9.50 6.48
CA PHE A 4 -24.51 -9.40 5.26
C PHE A 4 -25.25 -10.00 4.06
N ASP A 5 -25.81 -11.20 4.20
CA ASP A 5 -26.57 -11.89 3.13
C ASP A 5 -27.85 -11.17 2.74
N SER A 6 -28.44 -10.40 3.66
CA SER A 6 -29.63 -9.56 3.39
C SER A 6 -29.28 -8.17 2.82
N GLY A 7 -27.99 -7.86 2.63
CA GLY A 7 -27.52 -6.57 2.10
C GLY A 7 -27.55 -5.42 3.13
N ARG A 8 -27.73 -5.72 4.42
CA ARG A 8 -27.70 -4.73 5.52
C ARG A 8 -26.26 -4.55 6.00
N TYR A 9 -25.40 -4.04 5.13
CA TYR A 9 -23.94 -4.02 5.33
C TYR A 9 -23.49 -3.09 6.46
N ASP A 10 -24.12 -1.94 6.64
CA ASP A 10 -23.85 -0.98 7.73
C ASP A 10 -24.11 -1.59 9.11
N GLU A 11 -25.23 -2.29 9.24
CA GLU A 11 -25.55 -3.04 10.46
C GLU A 11 -24.62 -4.25 10.65
N ALA A 12 -24.26 -4.92 9.56
CA ALA A 12 -23.31 -6.04 9.60
C ALA A 12 -21.94 -5.58 10.10
N VAL A 13 -21.44 -4.42 9.64
CA VAL A 13 -20.19 -3.82 10.15
C VAL A 13 -20.26 -3.63 11.66
N THR A 14 -21.34 -3.02 12.15
CA THR A 14 -21.52 -2.76 13.59
C THR A 14 -21.41 -4.03 14.42
N GLU A 15 -22.11 -5.08 14.01
CA GLU A 15 -22.14 -6.38 14.73
C GLU A 15 -20.81 -7.14 14.60
N TYR A 16 -20.16 -7.08 13.43
CA TYR A 16 -18.87 -7.72 13.21
C TYR A 16 -17.77 -7.04 14.04
N GLU A 17 -17.71 -5.71 14.07
CA GLU A 17 -16.73 -5.01 14.90
C GLU A 17 -16.98 -5.21 16.40
N ALA A 18 -18.25 -5.23 16.84
CA ALA A 18 -18.58 -5.58 18.23
C ALA A 18 -18.07 -6.99 18.58
N THR A 19 -18.26 -7.94 17.67
CA THR A 19 -17.80 -9.33 17.85
C THR A 19 -16.27 -9.43 17.87
N ALA A 20 -15.61 -8.65 17.05
CA ALA A 20 -14.15 -8.67 16.93
C ALA A 20 -13.45 -8.01 18.12
N TYR A 21 -14.00 -6.91 18.64
CA TYR A 21 -13.24 -6.00 19.51
C TYR A 21 -13.91 -5.68 20.85
N ASN A 22 -15.24 -5.82 20.99
CA ASN A 22 -15.96 -5.37 22.17
C ASN A 22 -16.38 -6.54 23.07
N TYR A 23 -16.55 -7.75 22.51
CA TYR A 23 -16.80 -8.95 23.29
C TYR A 23 -15.48 -9.64 23.70
N PRO A 24 -15.51 -10.53 24.73
CA PRO A 24 -14.33 -11.32 25.07
C PRO A 24 -13.80 -12.06 23.84
N SER A 25 -12.48 -11.99 23.63
CA SER A 25 -11.84 -12.64 22.49
C SER A 25 -12.13 -14.15 22.44
N HIS A 26 -12.48 -14.63 21.28
CA HIS A 26 -12.78 -16.04 21.00
C HIS A 26 -12.30 -16.44 19.60
N ALA A 27 -12.39 -17.73 19.27
CA ALA A 27 -11.84 -18.30 18.04
C ALA A 27 -12.34 -17.68 16.72
N LYS A 28 -13.47 -16.93 16.76
CA LYS A 28 -14.04 -16.27 15.58
C LYS A 28 -13.85 -14.73 15.58
N SER A 29 -13.13 -14.19 16.55
CA SER A 29 -12.97 -12.73 16.62
C SER A 29 -12.20 -12.17 15.43
N ALA A 30 -11.15 -12.85 14.97
CA ALA A 30 -10.37 -12.46 13.81
C ALA A 30 -11.17 -12.55 12.50
N GLU A 31 -11.94 -13.63 12.33
CA GLU A 31 -12.84 -13.77 11.18
C GLU A 31 -13.94 -12.71 11.18
N ALA A 32 -14.47 -12.34 12.35
CA ALA A 32 -15.45 -11.25 12.45
C ALA A 32 -14.82 -9.91 12.06
N ALA A 33 -13.60 -9.62 12.49
CA ALA A 33 -12.87 -8.42 12.08
C ALA A 33 -12.67 -8.36 10.56
N TYR A 34 -12.27 -9.46 9.93
CA TYR A 34 -12.16 -9.53 8.47
C TYR A 34 -13.52 -9.40 7.77
N ALA A 35 -14.57 -10.00 8.31
CA ALA A 35 -15.93 -9.88 7.77
C ALA A 35 -16.45 -8.43 7.82
N ALA A 36 -16.06 -7.64 8.83
CA ALA A 36 -16.36 -6.20 8.88
C ALA A 36 -15.74 -5.47 7.66
N ILE A 37 -14.49 -5.76 7.33
CA ILE A 37 -13.80 -5.17 6.17
C ILE A 37 -14.55 -5.48 4.86
N LEU A 38 -15.01 -6.71 4.69
CA LEU A 38 -15.80 -7.10 3.52
C LEU A 38 -17.12 -6.34 3.48
N ALA A 39 -17.81 -6.18 4.62
CA ALA A 39 -19.06 -5.45 4.71
C ALA A 39 -18.87 -3.95 4.42
N TYR A 40 -17.77 -3.34 4.91
CA TYR A 40 -17.39 -1.96 4.55
C TYR A 40 -17.31 -1.78 3.04
N ARG A 41 -16.59 -2.66 2.34
CA ARG A 41 -16.39 -2.60 0.89
C ARG A 41 -17.70 -2.79 0.10
N GLU A 42 -18.59 -3.67 0.55
CA GLU A 42 -19.90 -3.86 -0.11
C GLU A 42 -20.81 -2.66 0.10
N HIS A 43 -20.87 -2.09 1.31
CA HIS A 43 -21.68 -0.90 1.57
C HIS A 43 -21.18 0.32 0.79
N GLU A 44 -19.86 0.50 0.69
CA GLU A 44 -19.26 1.62 -0.05
C GLU A 44 -19.74 1.71 -1.50
N LYS A 45 -20.02 0.58 -2.15
CA LYS A 45 -20.55 0.54 -3.52
C LYS A 45 -21.94 1.18 -3.64
N THR A 46 -22.67 1.29 -2.55
CA THR A 46 -24.02 1.87 -2.50
C THR A 46 -24.00 3.37 -2.18
N LEU A 47 -22.86 3.90 -1.76
CA LEU A 47 -22.70 5.28 -1.30
C LEU A 47 -22.14 6.21 -2.38
N ALA A 48 -22.38 7.51 -2.22
CA ALA A 48 -21.86 8.57 -3.07
C ALA A 48 -21.53 9.84 -2.26
N GLY A 49 -20.75 10.75 -2.84
CA GLY A 49 -20.41 12.05 -2.24
C GLY A 49 -19.71 11.92 -0.89
N THR A 50 -20.07 12.81 0.03
CA THR A 50 -19.44 12.92 1.36
C THR A 50 -19.61 11.67 2.21
N ASP A 51 -20.76 10.98 2.08
CA ASP A 51 -21.04 9.77 2.84
C ASP A 51 -20.08 8.64 2.43
N LYS A 52 -19.81 8.53 1.13
CA LYS A 52 -18.82 7.58 0.62
C LYS A 52 -17.42 7.89 1.16
N THR A 53 -17.01 9.15 1.17
CA THR A 53 -15.68 9.56 1.66
C THR A 53 -15.53 9.24 3.15
N ALA A 54 -16.52 9.58 3.97
CA ALA A 54 -16.50 9.28 5.42
C ALA A 54 -16.49 7.77 5.69
N TRP A 55 -17.25 7.01 4.91
CA TRP A 55 -17.29 5.55 5.02
C TRP A 55 -15.98 4.90 4.60
N HIS A 56 -15.37 5.40 3.53
CA HIS A 56 -14.07 4.93 3.08
C HIS A 56 -12.98 5.15 4.14
N GLN A 57 -13.00 6.31 4.83
CA GLN A 57 -12.07 6.55 5.93
C GLN A 57 -12.28 5.54 7.06
N ALA A 58 -13.52 5.26 7.44
CA ALA A 58 -13.83 4.24 8.46
C ALA A 58 -13.36 2.83 8.02
N TYR A 59 -13.48 2.50 6.73
CA TYR A 59 -12.93 1.27 6.17
C TYR A 59 -11.40 1.19 6.34
N LEU A 60 -10.66 2.26 6.03
CA LEU A 60 -9.21 2.30 6.19
C LEU A 60 -8.81 2.10 7.67
N ASP A 61 -9.47 2.81 8.59
CA ASP A 61 -9.22 2.71 10.03
C ASP A 61 -9.51 1.29 10.56
N SER A 62 -10.61 0.68 10.12
CA SER A 62 -10.98 -0.69 10.47
C SER A 62 -9.96 -1.72 9.96
N GLY A 63 -9.48 -1.54 8.73
CA GLY A 63 -8.48 -2.42 8.15
C GLY A 63 -7.10 -2.31 8.81
N LEU A 64 -6.67 -1.10 9.18
CA LEU A 64 -5.44 -0.89 9.95
C LEU A 64 -5.57 -1.54 11.35
N ARG A 65 -6.71 -1.33 12.02
CA ARG A 65 -7.00 -1.97 13.31
C ARG A 65 -7.00 -3.49 13.22
N PHE A 66 -7.59 -4.03 12.15
CA PHE A 66 -7.57 -5.48 11.90
C PHE A 66 -6.15 -6.03 11.80
N ALA A 67 -5.32 -5.40 10.99
CA ALA A 67 -3.95 -5.86 10.76
C ALA A 67 -3.06 -5.74 12.01
N ASP A 68 -3.31 -4.73 12.86
CA ASP A 68 -2.63 -4.54 14.14
C ASP A 68 -3.08 -5.57 15.19
N THR A 69 -4.39 -5.83 15.28
CA THR A 69 -4.96 -6.74 16.27
C THR A 69 -4.76 -8.21 15.92
N TYR A 70 -4.81 -8.54 14.63
CA TYR A 70 -4.73 -9.89 14.09
C TYR A 70 -3.63 -10.02 13.02
N PRO A 71 -2.36 -9.74 13.35
CA PRO A 71 -1.27 -9.70 12.38
C PRO A 71 -1.04 -11.04 11.68
N ASP A 72 -1.33 -12.16 12.35
CA ASP A 72 -1.15 -13.52 11.83
C ASP A 72 -2.35 -14.04 11.02
N HIS A 73 -3.42 -13.25 10.88
CA HIS A 73 -4.54 -13.65 10.04
C HIS A 73 -4.11 -13.71 8.57
N ALA A 74 -4.55 -14.74 7.85
CA ALA A 74 -4.14 -15.00 6.47
C ALA A 74 -4.34 -13.79 5.53
N GLU A 75 -5.43 -13.03 5.75
CA GLU A 75 -5.79 -11.88 4.93
C GLU A 75 -5.13 -10.55 5.37
N SER A 76 -4.44 -10.52 6.51
CA SER A 76 -3.85 -9.28 7.05
C SER A 76 -2.91 -8.60 6.05
N GLY A 77 -2.08 -9.37 5.35
CA GLY A 77 -1.19 -8.83 4.32
C GLY A 77 -1.93 -8.25 3.12
N ALA A 78 -2.97 -8.92 2.62
CA ALA A 78 -3.77 -8.46 1.50
C ALA A 78 -4.58 -7.20 1.84
N VAL A 79 -5.13 -7.14 3.06
CA VAL A 79 -5.85 -5.96 3.56
C VAL A 79 -4.91 -4.76 3.62
N LEU A 80 -3.74 -4.90 4.24
CA LEU A 80 -2.74 -3.82 4.29
C LEU A 80 -2.30 -3.37 2.90
N THR A 81 -2.14 -4.31 1.96
CA THR A 81 -1.77 -3.98 0.58
C THR A 81 -2.83 -3.10 -0.09
N THR A 82 -4.11 -3.43 0.08
CA THR A 82 -5.22 -2.63 -0.45
C THR A 82 -5.25 -1.24 0.20
N ILE A 83 -5.06 -1.17 1.51
CA ILE A 83 -5.03 0.11 2.24
C ILE A 83 -3.86 0.98 1.77
N ALA A 84 -2.67 0.41 1.57
CA ALA A 84 -1.53 1.17 1.08
C ALA A 84 -1.81 1.80 -0.31
N ASP A 85 -2.42 1.04 -1.21
CA ASP A 85 -2.82 1.50 -2.54
C ASP A 85 -3.91 2.60 -2.48
N ASP A 86 -4.89 2.45 -1.60
CA ASP A 86 -5.94 3.44 -1.42
C ASP A 86 -5.41 4.75 -0.80
N LEU A 87 -4.50 4.66 0.17
CA LEU A 87 -3.81 5.83 0.75
C LEU A 87 -2.96 6.55 -0.30
N PHE A 88 -2.25 5.82 -1.14
CA PHE A 88 -1.49 6.40 -2.26
C PHE A 88 -2.40 7.19 -3.21
N LYS A 89 -3.56 6.62 -3.60
CA LYS A 89 -4.56 7.30 -4.44
C LYS A 89 -5.14 8.57 -3.81
N GLN A 90 -5.13 8.66 -2.48
CA GLN A 90 -5.55 9.86 -1.73
C GLN A 90 -4.41 10.88 -1.54
N ASN A 91 -3.22 10.60 -2.06
CA ASN A 91 -1.98 11.37 -1.87
C ASN A 91 -1.49 11.41 -0.39
N GLU A 92 -1.92 10.45 0.44
CA GLU A 92 -1.45 10.26 1.80
C GLU A 92 -0.13 9.48 1.80
N PHE A 93 0.88 10.02 1.10
CA PHE A 93 2.11 9.31 0.72
C PHE A 93 2.91 8.79 1.92
N ASP A 94 3.07 9.58 2.98
CA ASP A 94 3.81 9.15 4.18
C ASP A 94 3.15 7.95 4.87
N LEU A 95 1.81 7.92 4.90
CA LEU A 95 1.08 6.80 5.47
C LEU A 95 1.10 5.59 4.53
N ALA A 96 0.97 5.81 3.23
CA ALA A 96 1.07 4.76 2.20
C ALA A 96 2.42 4.04 2.26
N ILE A 97 3.53 4.77 2.44
CA ILE A 97 4.87 4.20 2.63
C ILE A 97 4.90 3.32 3.88
N ARG A 98 4.49 3.84 5.04
CA ARG A 98 4.51 3.07 6.30
C ARG A 98 3.70 1.78 6.22
N VAL A 99 2.50 1.85 5.61
CA VAL A 99 1.65 0.66 5.44
C VAL A 99 2.26 -0.31 4.43
N GLY A 100 2.80 0.19 3.32
CA GLY A 100 3.52 -0.61 2.35
C GLY A 100 4.75 -1.33 2.94
N GLU A 101 5.54 -0.64 3.76
CA GLU A 101 6.67 -1.23 4.49
C GLU A 101 6.21 -2.32 5.47
N ALA A 102 5.09 -2.13 6.15
CA ALA A 102 4.49 -3.15 7.00
C ALA A 102 4.08 -4.40 6.21
N VAL A 103 3.62 -4.24 4.96
CA VAL A 103 3.30 -5.38 4.06
C VAL A 103 4.57 -6.17 3.71
N VAL A 104 5.62 -5.48 3.22
CA VAL A 104 6.84 -6.17 2.75
C VAL A 104 7.69 -6.70 3.89
N GLY A 105 7.50 -6.19 5.11
CA GLY A 105 8.16 -6.66 6.32
C GLY A 105 7.50 -7.86 7.01
N LYS A 106 6.32 -8.31 6.56
CA LYS A 106 5.60 -9.43 7.21
C LYS A 106 6.39 -10.75 7.20
N GLN A 107 6.20 -11.49 8.28
CA GLN A 107 6.73 -12.86 8.42
C GLN A 107 5.57 -13.80 8.85
N PRO A 108 5.28 -14.85 8.06
CA PRO A 108 5.91 -15.18 6.78
C PRO A 108 5.67 -14.12 5.70
N PRO A 109 6.49 -14.08 4.64
CA PRO A 109 6.32 -13.12 3.55
C PRO A 109 4.93 -13.21 2.91
N VAL A 110 4.37 -12.07 2.52
CA VAL A 110 3.13 -12.01 1.75
C VAL A 110 3.29 -12.62 0.34
N ALA A 111 2.17 -12.90 -0.31
CA ALA A 111 2.19 -13.34 -1.71
C ALA A 111 2.95 -12.32 -2.60
N ALA A 112 3.66 -12.81 -3.61
CA ALA A 112 4.50 -11.98 -4.49
C ALA A 112 3.74 -10.83 -5.15
N GLU A 113 2.45 -11.01 -5.45
CA GLU A 113 1.59 -9.96 -5.99
C GLU A 113 1.37 -8.83 -4.98
N ASN A 114 1.10 -9.15 -3.72
CA ASN A 114 0.95 -8.16 -2.65
C ASN A 114 2.27 -7.41 -2.41
N ALA A 115 3.40 -8.13 -2.38
CA ALA A 115 4.71 -7.51 -2.26
C ALA A 115 5.01 -6.56 -3.43
N ARG A 116 4.68 -6.95 -4.66
CA ARG A 116 4.82 -6.11 -5.85
C ARG A 116 3.99 -4.84 -5.74
N THR A 117 2.71 -4.95 -5.38
CA THR A 117 1.84 -3.78 -5.18
C THR A 117 2.38 -2.85 -4.08
N ALA A 118 2.78 -3.41 -2.94
CA ALA A 118 3.35 -2.62 -1.84
C ALA A 118 4.64 -1.89 -2.26
N TRP A 119 5.56 -2.56 -2.97
CA TRP A 119 6.77 -1.90 -3.50
C TRP A 119 6.45 -0.83 -4.55
N THR A 120 5.40 -1.01 -5.35
CA THR A 120 4.92 0.02 -6.29
C THR A 120 4.46 1.26 -5.53
N VAL A 121 3.64 1.09 -4.49
CA VAL A 121 3.16 2.18 -3.63
C VAL A 121 4.34 2.90 -2.98
N ILE A 122 5.25 2.17 -2.33
CA ILE A 122 6.43 2.74 -1.67
C ILE A 122 7.26 3.57 -2.67
N ALA A 123 7.57 3.00 -3.84
CA ALA A 123 8.42 3.63 -4.83
C ALA A 123 7.79 4.92 -5.41
N HIS A 124 6.51 4.86 -5.77
CA HIS A 124 5.79 6.02 -6.30
C HIS A 124 5.61 7.09 -5.23
N SER A 125 5.24 6.72 -3.99
CA SER A 125 5.09 7.68 -2.90
C SER A 125 6.39 8.43 -2.59
N HIS A 126 7.53 7.72 -2.53
CA HIS A 126 8.83 8.38 -2.36
C HIS A 126 9.16 9.31 -3.54
N PHE A 127 8.84 8.89 -4.76
CA PHE A 127 9.07 9.73 -5.95
C PHE A 127 8.23 11.02 -5.90
N ASP A 128 6.96 10.93 -5.52
CA ASP A 128 6.04 12.07 -5.43
C ASP A 128 6.39 13.01 -4.26
N LEU A 129 7.03 12.48 -3.21
CA LEU A 129 7.63 13.25 -2.10
C LEU A 129 9.04 13.80 -2.42
N GLU A 130 9.54 13.62 -3.64
CA GLU A 130 10.89 14.01 -4.07
C GLU A 130 12.03 13.32 -3.30
N ASN A 131 11.73 12.22 -2.61
CA ASN A 131 12.71 11.36 -1.93
C ASN A 131 13.34 10.40 -2.96
N PHE A 132 14.11 10.94 -3.90
CA PHE A 132 14.52 10.20 -5.11
C PHE A 132 15.54 9.08 -4.83
N VAL A 133 16.26 9.13 -3.72
CA VAL A 133 17.18 8.05 -3.30
C VAL A 133 16.39 6.83 -2.84
N GLU A 134 15.39 7.05 -2.00
CA GLU A 134 14.47 6.02 -1.50
C GLU A 134 13.61 5.47 -2.63
N ALA A 135 13.14 6.33 -3.52
CA ALA A 135 12.39 5.93 -4.72
C ALA A 135 13.22 4.98 -5.61
N GLU A 136 14.47 5.33 -5.91
CA GLU A 136 15.38 4.47 -6.67
C GLU A 136 15.51 3.09 -6.01
N SER A 137 15.78 3.05 -4.70
CA SER A 137 15.90 1.81 -3.93
C SER A 137 14.63 0.95 -3.98
N ALA A 138 13.47 1.59 -3.81
CA ALA A 138 12.18 0.91 -3.85
C ALA A 138 11.84 0.38 -5.25
N TYR A 139 12.18 1.10 -6.33
CA TYR A 139 12.03 0.60 -7.70
C TYR A 139 12.93 -0.59 -8.01
N TYR A 140 14.15 -0.64 -7.46
CA TYR A 140 14.99 -1.85 -7.57
C TYR A 140 14.36 -3.03 -6.82
N SER A 141 13.77 -2.80 -5.65
CA SER A 141 13.02 -3.84 -4.91
C SER A 141 11.81 -4.32 -5.70
N LEU A 142 11.01 -3.41 -6.26
CA LEU A 142 9.87 -3.71 -7.14
C LEU A 142 10.27 -4.59 -8.33
N ARG A 143 11.41 -4.30 -8.95
CA ARG A 143 11.95 -5.08 -10.06
C ARG A 143 12.19 -6.55 -9.68
N GLY A 144 12.59 -6.80 -8.44
CA GLY A 144 12.79 -8.17 -7.92
C GLY A 144 11.50 -8.99 -7.82
N PHE A 145 10.33 -8.32 -7.70
CA PHE A 145 9.01 -8.95 -7.65
C PHE A 145 8.27 -8.91 -9.00
N THR A 146 8.85 -8.29 -10.03
CA THR A 146 8.23 -8.19 -11.35
C THR A 146 8.67 -9.35 -12.22
N PRO A 147 7.74 -10.13 -12.81
CA PRO A 147 8.08 -11.26 -13.64
C PRO A 147 8.92 -10.87 -14.86
N ALA A 148 9.94 -11.66 -15.19
CA ALA A 148 10.84 -11.37 -16.32
C ALA A 148 10.12 -11.32 -17.68
N TYR A 149 8.99 -12.02 -17.83
CA TYR A 149 8.19 -12.02 -19.05
C TYR A 149 7.30 -10.77 -19.21
N ASP A 150 7.13 -9.98 -18.14
CA ASP A 150 6.40 -8.70 -18.20
C ASP A 150 7.35 -7.58 -18.68
N ALA A 151 7.61 -7.59 -19.99
CA ALA A 151 8.55 -6.65 -20.60
C ALA A 151 8.10 -5.18 -20.43
N THR A 152 6.79 -4.92 -20.45
CA THR A 152 6.23 -3.57 -20.28
C THR A 152 6.52 -3.05 -18.89
N ALA A 153 6.13 -3.79 -17.85
CA ALA A 153 6.38 -3.37 -16.46
C ALA A 153 7.89 -3.24 -16.18
N ASN A 154 8.73 -4.15 -16.70
CA ASN A 154 10.18 -4.05 -16.51
C ASN A 154 10.78 -2.81 -17.19
N THR A 155 10.25 -2.40 -18.35
CA THR A 155 10.66 -1.15 -19.02
C THR A 155 10.24 0.06 -18.22
N GLU A 156 8.98 0.12 -17.75
CA GLU A 156 8.47 1.21 -16.92
C GLU A 156 9.28 1.37 -15.62
N ILE A 157 9.61 0.26 -14.94
CA ILE A 157 10.44 0.29 -13.74
C ILE A 157 11.84 0.81 -14.05
N LYS A 158 12.46 0.39 -15.17
CA LYS A 158 13.74 0.88 -15.63
C LYS A 158 13.71 2.39 -15.85
N ASP A 159 12.69 2.91 -16.51
CA ASP A 159 12.51 4.33 -16.77
C ASP A 159 12.30 5.13 -15.47
N ARG A 160 11.60 4.56 -14.47
CA ARG A 160 11.44 5.16 -13.15
C ARG A 160 12.73 5.20 -12.35
N ILE A 161 13.55 4.13 -12.40
CA ILE A 161 14.89 4.13 -11.81
C ILE A 161 15.76 5.22 -12.46
N ALA A 162 15.76 5.29 -13.78
CA ALA A 162 16.51 6.32 -14.52
C ALA A 162 16.05 7.74 -14.15
N SER A 163 14.75 7.95 -14.05
CA SER A 163 14.16 9.23 -13.63
C SER A 163 14.57 9.62 -12.20
N SER A 164 14.58 8.66 -11.27
CA SER A 164 15.01 8.91 -9.89
C SER A 164 16.49 9.32 -9.82
N ILE A 165 17.36 8.63 -10.55
CA ILE A 165 18.80 8.97 -10.64
C ILE A 165 19.01 10.33 -11.29
N TYR A 166 18.26 10.64 -12.35
CA TYR A 166 18.33 11.94 -13.02
C TYR A 166 17.94 13.09 -12.05
N LYS A 167 16.86 12.90 -11.31
CA LYS A 167 16.40 13.88 -10.31
C LYS A 167 17.40 14.09 -9.17
N GLN A 168 18.07 13.05 -8.69
CA GLN A 168 19.18 13.18 -7.73
C GLN A 168 20.31 14.05 -8.32
N GLY A 169 20.67 13.83 -9.58
CA GLY A 169 21.69 14.63 -10.26
C GLY A 169 21.26 16.10 -10.43
N GLU A 170 19.99 16.37 -10.73
CA GLU A 170 19.46 17.74 -10.81
C GLU A 170 19.52 18.43 -9.44
N MET A 171 19.05 17.77 -8.39
CA MET A 171 19.12 18.33 -7.02
C MET A 171 20.55 18.62 -6.58
N ALA A 172 21.49 17.70 -6.82
CA ALA A 172 22.90 17.93 -6.51
C ALA A 172 23.47 19.12 -7.29
N ARG A 173 23.11 19.26 -8.56
CA ARG A 173 23.52 20.41 -9.39
C ARG A 173 22.97 21.73 -8.84
N GLU A 174 21.69 21.77 -8.46
CA GLU A 174 21.05 22.97 -7.89
C GLU A 174 21.65 23.39 -6.56
N MET A 175 22.10 22.42 -5.75
CA MET A 175 22.82 22.64 -4.50
C MET A 175 24.30 23.01 -4.71
N GLY A 176 24.79 23.05 -5.96
CA GLY A 176 26.19 23.32 -6.25
C GLY A 176 27.15 22.16 -6.02
N MET A 177 26.64 20.95 -5.73
CA MET A 177 27.41 19.72 -5.53
C MET A 177 27.75 19.06 -6.88
N LEU A 178 28.61 19.72 -7.64
CA LEU A 178 28.84 19.35 -9.06
C LEU A 178 29.46 17.97 -9.25
N GLU A 179 30.32 17.51 -8.33
CA GLU A 179 30.93 16.18 -8.40
C GLU A 179 29.88 15.08 -8.19
N GLU A 180 28.94 15.29 -7.27
CA GLU A 180 27.83 14.37 -7.04
C GLU A 180 26.88 14.36 -8.23
N ALA A 181 26.55 15.53 -8.78
CA ALA A 181 25.73 15.63 -9.98
C ALA A 181 26.33 14.82 -11.15
N VAL A 182 27.64 14.98 -11.40
CA VAL A 182 28.37 14.20 -12.43
C VAL A 182 28.29 12.70 -12.14
N THR A 183 28.40 12.31 -10.88
CA THR A 183 28.30 10.91 -10.46
C THR A 183 26.93 10.32 -10.79
N HIS A 184 25.85 11.04 -10.45
CA HIS A 184 24.48 10.60 -10.76
C HIS A 184 24.23 10.53 -12.27
N PHE A 185 24.62 11.52 -13.04
CA PHE A 185 24.44 11.50 -14.50
C PHE A 185 25.30 10.41 -15.18
N THR A 186 26.45 10.07 -14.63
CA THR A 186 27.26 8.96 -15.13
C THR A 186 26.58 7.61 -14.86
N ARG A 187 26.00 7.42 -13.65
CA ARG A 187 25.21 6.21 -13.31
C ARG A 187 23.98 6.06 -14.21
N LEU A 188 23.34 7.16 -14.61
CA LEU A 188 22.20 7.13 -15.50
C LEU A 188 22.54 6.40 -16.82
N GLY A 189 23.70 6.66 -17.42
CA GLY A 189 24.17 5.98 -18.63
C GLY A 189 24.37 4.46 -18.49
N GLN A 190 24.36 3.92 -17.28
CA GLN A 190 24.44 2.46 -17.02
C GLN A 190 23.08 1.80 -16.89
N VAL A 191 22.02 2.59 -16.68
CA VAL A 191 20.65 2.10 -16.50
C VAL A 191 19.86 2.15 -17.82
N VAL A 192 20.11 3.13 -18.67
CA VAL A 192 19.37 3.36 -19.94
C VAL A 192 19.78 2.47 -21.09
#